data_8596798b97a3d66543ac80f143c99cb4
#
_entry.id   8596798b97a3d66543ac80f143c99cb4
#
_cell.length_a   1.000
_cell.length_b   1.000
_cell.length_c   1.000
_cell.angle_alpha   90.00
_cell.angle_beta   90.00
_cell.angle_gamma   90.00
#
_symmetry.space_group_name_H-M   'P 1'
#
loop_
_entity.id
_entity.type
_entity.pdbx_description
1 polymer ?
#
loop_
_entity_poly.entity_id
_entity_poly.type
_entity_poly.pdbx_seq_one_letter_code
_entity_poly.pdbx_strand_id
1 'polypeptide(L)'
;MTLRPLGDSAWLIEFPGLTGEAALARVMGLAAALANDRPADVLDVVTSFASVAVHFEGDHYSEIREWIDSVKVIDSLPQGEDREIPVFYGGEYGPDLVELATVTGLSTDEIITLHSGATYTVAAVGFSPGFPYLLGLPERLLVPRRKTPRLAVPAGSVAIAGGQAGIYPFTSPGGWHLLGRTCVCLFDPSLPRPALLQPGDRVRFVSVEKYESPSEISPPIHPPAGRWFEVIQPGSLTTVQDLGRPGSESSGVTPGGAMDRQALRLANLLVGNEEGEAALEICMSGPVLKFHSETIVALANSTGKPRRVAAGETVDFSKLTGGIRACLAVAGGLRVPMMLESAATDLRTGFGGYGGRALRAGDCLEFGQPGRAPVCGGWYAGWMENVKVGEIELRFLPGIQGHWFSEMARRRFRTGTYQLTPLSDRMGARLSGSKLELAAPREMVSQPVACGSVQVPPDGQPIILLAERQTIGGYPQIGHIISADLPKLARAWPGTALRFREVTLDQAWHLRRQMEQDFAWLRTGLELLK
;
A
#
# COMPACT_ATOMS: atom_id res chain seq x y z
N MET A 1 23.84 14.26 -1.29
CA MET A 1 22.86 13.29 -1.78
C MET A 1 23.38 11.90 -1.53
N THR A 2 22.60 11.03 -0.93
CA THR A 2 22.96 9.63 -0.69
C THR A 2 21.90 8.75 -1.34
N LEU A 3 22.30 7.80 -2.21
CA LEU A 3 21.43 6.86 -2.89
C LEU A 3 21.57 5.48 -2.24
N ARG A 4 20.45 4.89 -1.83
CA ARG A 4 20.40 3.57 -1.19
C ARG A 4 19.26 2.72 -1.75
N PRO A 5 19.41 1.38 -1.81
CA PRO A 5 18.31 0.51 -2.19
C PRO A 5 17.23 0.53 -1.10
N LEU A 6 15.98 0.68 -1.52
CA LEU A 6 14.78 0.54 -0.69
C LEU A 6 14.09 -0.78 -1.08
N GLY A 7 14.65 -1.90 -0.63
CA GLY A 7 14.33 -3.22 -1.14
C GLY A 7 14.98 -3.48 -2.51
N ASP A 8 14.38 -4.36 -3.29
CA ASP A 8 14.82 -4.73 -4.65
C ASP A 8 13.95 -4.12 -5.76
N SER A 9 13.08 -3.15 -5.42
CA SER A 9 12.13 -2.52 -6.34
C SER A 9 12.03 -0.99 -6.20
N ALA A 10 12.93 -0.38 -5.40
CA ALA A 10 12.98 1.07 -5.28
C ALA A 10 14.38 1.56 -4.88
N TRP A 11 14.67 2.81 -5.21
CA TRP A 11 15.81 3.56 -4.73
C TRP A 11 15.35 4.67 -3.80
N LEU A 12 16.01 4.84 -2.65
CA LEU A 12 15.82 5.98 -1.75
C LEU A 12 16.99 6.97 -1.91
N ILE A 13 16.62 8.22 -2.13
CA ILE A 13 17.54 9.36 -2.23
C ILE A 13 17.34 10.20 -0.98
N GLU A 14 18.38 10.37 -0.18
CA GLU A 14 18.37 11.15 1.04
C GLU A 14 19.30 12.37 0.94
N PHE A 15 18.94 13.43 1.64
CA PHE A 15 19.73 14.66 1.76
C PHE A 15 20.19 14.87 3.21
N PRO A 16 21.24 14.18 3.67
CA PRO A 16 21.73 14.29 5.05
C PRO A 16 22.09 15.72 5.41
N GLY A 17 21.66 16.17 6.60
CA GLY A 17 21.96 17.50 7.13
C GLY A 17 21.04 18.62 6.63
N LEU A 18 20.14 18.37 5.69
CA LEU A 18 19.09 19.33 5.32
C LEU A 18 17.82 19.10 6.15
N THR A 19 17.21 20.20 6.58
CA THR A 19 15.94 20.20 7.35
C THR A 19 15.06 21.36 6.90
N GLY A 20 13.76 21.33 7.25
CA GLY A 20 12.81 22.39 6.96
C GLY A 20 12.69 22.74 5.48
N GLU A 21 12.58 24.03 5.16
CA GLU A 21 12.36 24.50 3.79
C GLU A 21 13.52 24.16 2.83
N ALA A 22 14.77 24.16 3.32
CA ALA A 22 15.92 23.80 2.48
C ALA A 22 15.87 22.34 2.04
N ALA A 23 15.47 21.43 2.92
CA ALA A 23 15.26 20.03 2.57
C ALA A 23 14.10 19.89 1.57
N LEU A 24 12.99 20.59 1.82
CA LEU A 24 11.83 20.57 0.94
C LEU A 24 12.15 21.09 -0.46
N ALA A 25 12.86 22.23 -0.58
CA ALA A 25 13.27 22.79 -1.87
C ALA A 25 14.12 21.80 -2.68
N ARG A 26 15.04 21.10 -2.02
CA ARG A 26 15.91 20.11 -2.65
C ARG A 26 15.11 18.87 -3.08
N VAL A 27 14.21 18.37 -2.24
CA VAL A 27 13.34 17.23 -2.53
C VAL A 27 12.44 17.54 -3.73
N MET A 28 11.79 18.70 -3.71
CA MET A 28 10.89 19.13 -4.78
C MET A 28 11.62 19.38 -6.09
N GLY A 29 12.79 20.01 -6.03
CA GLY A 29 13.63 20.20 -7.21
C GLY A 29 14.08 18.88 -7.84
N LEU A 30 14.47 17.89 -7.03
CA LEU A 30 14.81 16.55 -7.51
C LEU A 30 13.57 15.84 -8.11
N ALA A 31 12.45 15.86 -7.40
CA ALA A 31 11.22 15.21 -7.88
C ALA A 31 10.76 15.77 -9.24
N ALA A 32 10.79 17.10 -9.41
CA ALA A 32 10.48 17.75 -10.67
C ALA A 32 11.46 17.35 -11.79
N ALA A 33 12.75 17.27 -11.47
CA ALA A 33 13.78 16.87 -12.44
C ALA A 33 13.61 15.39 -12.87
N LEU A 34 13.29 14.50 -11.93
CA LEU A 34 13.00 13.08 -12.19
C LEU A 34 11.69 12.87 -12.98
N ALA A 35 10.73 13.79 -12.89
CA ALA A 35 9.49 13.70 -13.65
C ALA A 35 9.63 14.04 -15.15
N ASN A 36 10.63 14.85 -15.51
CA ASN A 36 10.78 15.39 -16.87
C ASN A 36 11.24 14.38 -17.93
N ASP A 37 12.04 13.38 -17.55
CA ASP A 37 12.59 12.36 -18.49
C ASP A 37 12.59 10.99 -17.81
N ARG A 38 11.38 10.58 -17.41
CA ARG A 38 11.16 9.38 -16.62
C ARG A 38 11.21 8.12 -17.48
N PRO A 39 12.11 7.15 -17.22
CA PRO A 39 12.10 5.86 -17.88
C PRO A 39 10.76 5.12 -17.72
N ALA A 40 10.38 4.33 -18.72
CA ALA A 40 9.09 3.61 -18.72
C ALA A 40 8.95 2.64 -17.53
N ASP A 41 10.05 2.06 -17.07
CA ASP A 41 10.08 1.12 -15.95
C ASP A 41 9.97 1.80 -14.58
N VAL A 42 10.08 3.13 -14.51
CA VAL A 42 9.87 3.88 -13.28
C VAL A 42 8.37 4.06 -13.06
N LEU A 43 7.86 3.48 -12.01
CA LEU A 43 6.43 3.49 -11.67
C LEU A 43 6.01 4.81 -11.01
N ASP A 44 6.78 5.27 -10.01
CA ASP A 44 6.43 6.48 -9.27
C ASP A 44 7.66 7.12 -8.60
N VAL A 45 7.54 8.42 -8.30
CA VAL A 45 8.51 9.24 -7.57
C VAL A 45 7.82 9.80 -6.33
N VAL A 46 8.08 9.19 -5.18
CA VAL A 46 7.41 9.51 -3.92
C VAL A 46 8.29 10.43 -3.08
N THR A 47 7.79 11.62 -2.78
CA THR A 47 8.48 12.61 -1.95
C THR A 47 8.13 12.46 -0.48
N SER A 48 9.05 12.85 0.39
CA SER A 48 8.81 13.10 1.81
C SER A 48 9.58 14.34 2.27
N PHE A 49 9.71 14.56 3.57
CA PHE A 49 10.31 15.78 4.12
C PHE A 49 11.77 16.04 3.68
N ALA A 50 12.58 14.98 3.58
CA ALA A 50 14.02 15.07 3.28
C ALA A 50 14.53 13.92 2.40
N SER A 51 13.62 13.21 1.74
CA SER A 51 13.97 12.09 0.86
C SER A 51 12.99 11.91 -0.27
N VAL A 52 13.46 11.23 -1.32
CA VAL A 52 12.67 10.85 -2.50
C VAL A 52 12.87 9.37 -2.73
N ALA A 53 11.79 8.61 -2.92
CA ALA A 53 11.88 7.24 -3.43
C ALA A 53 11.50 7.18 -4.90
N VAL A 54 12.26 6.41 -5.66
CA VAL A 54 11.96 6.07 -7.05
C VAL A 54 11.58 4.60 -7.07
N HIS A 55 10.29 4.32 -7.28
CA HIS A 55 9.76 2.97 -7.41
C HIS A 55 9.82 2.52 -8.87
N PHE A 56 10.20 1.27 -9.10
CA PHE A 56 10.35 0.74 -10.46
C PHE A 56 9.97 -0.74 -10.55
N GLU A 57 9.65 -1.16 -11.77
CA GLU A 57 9.40 -2.55 -12.14
C GLU A 57 10.46 -3.01 -13.17
N GLY A 58 10.48 -4.31 -13.49
CA GLY A 58 11.48 -4.84 -14.43
C GLY A 58 12.84 -5.14 -13.79
N ASP A 59 13.86 -5.32 -14.63
CA ASP A 59 15.23 -5.70 -14.23
C ASP A 59 16.30 -4.66 -14.64
N HIS A 60 15.88 -3.46 -15.04
CA HIS A 60 16.75 -2.35 -15.46
C HIS A 60 17.23 -1.46 -14.30
N TYR A 61 17.53 -2.06 -13.17
CA TYR A 61 17.90 -1.35 -11.94
C TYR A 61 19.21 -0.55 -12.05
N SER A 62 20.18 -1.04 -12.84
CA SER A 62 21.44 -0.34 -13.07
C SER A 62 21.22 0.92 -13.90
N GLU A 63 20.46 0.81 -14.96
CA GLU A 63 20.08 1.92 -15.84
C GLU A 63 19.25 2.97 -15.09
N ILE A 64 18.32 2.54 -14.23
CA ILE A 64 17.55 3.45 -13.38
C ILE A 64 18.47 4.16 -12.39
N ARG A 65 19.43 3.47 -11.81
CA ARG A 65 20.44 4.10 -10.94
C ARG A 65 21.27 5.12 -11.68
N GLU A 66 21.80 4.77 -12.86
CA GLU A 66 22.58 5.67 -13.71
C GLU A 66 21.75 6.90 -14.12
N TRP A 67 20.48 6.70 -14.46
CA TRP A 67 19.56 7.80 -14.74
C TRP A 67 19.39 8.71 -13.53
N ILE A 68 19.16 8.18 -12.32
CA ILE A 68 19.06 8.98 -11.09
C ILE A 68 20.36 9.78 -10.85
N ASP A 69 21.53 9.15 -11.01
CA ASP A 69 22.83 9.78 -10.82
C ASP A 69 23.11 10.89 -11.87
N SER A 70 22.49 10.81 -13.07
CA SER A 70 22.61 11.80 -14.14
C SER A 70 21.78 13.06 -13.95
N VAL A 71 20.73 13.00 -13.11
CA VAL A 71 19.76 14.09 -12.94
C VAL A 71 20.41 15.26 -12.20
N LYS A 72 20.34 16.45 -12.82
CA LYS A 72 20.78 17.70 -12.20
C LYS A 72 19.68 18.28 -11.33
N VAL A 73 19.91 18.34 -10.04
CA VAL A 73 18.98 18.91 -9.07
C VAL A 73 19.12 20.43 -9.04
N ILE A 74 18.03 21.12 -9.31
CA ILE A 74 17.91 22.58 -9.13
C ILE A 74 17.03 22.80 -7.90
N ASP A 75 17.55 23.49 -6.89
CA ASP A 75 16.77 23.84 -5.71
C ASP A 75 15.66 24.80 -6.12
N SER A 76 14.44 24.32 -6.16
CA SER A 76 13.27 25.14 -6.40
C SER A 76 12.08 24.62 -5.60
N LEU A 77 11.39 25.53 -4.93
CA LEU A 77 10.04 25.23 -4.49
C LEU A 77 9.14 25.45 -5.72
N PRO A 78 8.42 24.43 -6.21
CA PRO A 78 7.42 24.65 -7.24
C PRO A 78 6.42 25.68 -6.71
N GLN A 79 5.94 26.56 -7.60
CA GLN A 79 4.81 27.41 -7.28
C GLN A 79 3.56 26.52 -7.27
N GLY A 80 3.25 25.96 -6.09
CA GLY A 80 2.02 25.24 -5.85
C GLY A 80 0.82 26.18 -5.82
N GLU A 81 -0.36 25.61 -5.81
CA GLU A 81 -1.61 26.34 -5.74
C GLU A 81 -1.89 26.83 -4.31
N ASP A 82 -2.49 28.03 -4.17
CA ASP A 82 -3.01 28.51 -2.88
C ASP A 82 -4.40 27.89 -2.66
N ARG A 83 -4.58 27.23 -1.51
CA ARG A 83 -5.80 26.54 -1.13
C ARG A 83 -6.31 27.01 0.23
N GLU A 84 -7.58 27.40 0.29
CA GLU A 84 -8.27 27.65 1.53
C GLU A 84 -9.09 26.43 1.94
N ILE A 85 -8.90 25.97 3.17
CA ILE A 85 -9.60 24.81 3.72
C ILE A 85 -10.50 25.29 4.88
N PRO A 86 -11.84 25.24 4.70
CA PRO A 86 -12.77 25.58 5.78
C PRO A 86 -12.70 24.54 6.90
N VAL A 87 -12.63 25.00 8.15
CA VAL A 87 -12.53 24.14 9.33
C VAL A 87 -13.50 24.59 10.40
N PHE A 88 -14.28 23.66 10.89
CA PHE A 88 -15.07 23.84 12.11
C PHE A 88 -14.22 23.39 13.30
N TYR A 89 -13.86 24.33 14.18
CA TYR A 89 -12.98 24.08 15.31
C TYR A 89 -13.74 23.73 16.60
N GLY A 90 -13.11 22.89 17.43
CA GLY A 90 -13.59 22.57 18.79
C GLY A 90 -14.82 21.66 18.83
N GLY A 91 -15.46 21.62 20.01
CA GLY A 91 -16.60 20.76 20.26
C GLY A 91 -16.29 19.28 20.00
N GLU A 92 -17.24 18.57 19.42
CA GLU A 92 -17.08 17.16 19.03
C GLU A 92 -16.10 16.96 17.86
N TYR A 93 -15.84 18.00 17.06
CA TYR A 93 -14.95 17.95 15.89
C TYR A 93 -13.48 18.22 16.24
N GLY A 94 -13.21 18.94 17.35
CA GLY A 94 -11.88 19.23 17.88
C GLY A 94 -11.74 18.84 19.35
N PRO A 95 -11.89 17.55 19.71
CA PRO A 95 -11.99 17.10 21.10
C PRO A 95 -10.71 17.33 21.92
N ASP A 96 -9.57 17.60 21.27
CA ASP A 96 -8.30 17.83 21.97
C ASP A 96 -7.98 19.32 22.20
N LEU A 97 -8.82 20.23 21.73
CA LEU A 97 -8.54 21.67 21.79
C LEU A 97 -8.39 22.17 23.24
N VAL A 98 -9.21 21.66 24.15
CA VAL A 98 -9.14 22.01 25.58
C VAL A 98 -7.88 21.42 26.25
N GLU A 99 -7.51 20.17 25.91
CA GLU A 99 -6.26 19.55 26.38
C GLU A 99 -5.04 20.36 25.89
N LEU A 100 -5.05 20.74 24.62
CA LEU A 100 -4.00 21.56 24.02
C LEU A 100 -3.88 22.94 24.68
N ALA A 101 -4.98 23.57 25.02
CA ALA A 101 -4.99 24.84 25.76
C ALA A 101 -4.24 24.70 27.12
N THR A 102 -4.45 23.58 27.80
CA THR A 102 -3.75 23.29 29.06
C THR A 102 -2.25 23.04 28.85
N VAL A 103 -1.88 22.29 27.81
CA VAL A 103 -0.48 21.92 27.52
C VAL A 103 0.34 23.11 27.01
N THR A 104 -0.26 23.96 26.18
CA THR A 104 0.42 25.12 25.56
C THR A 104 0.38 26.38 26.40
N GLY A 105 -0.51 26.45 27.39
CA GLY A 105 -0.78 27.67 28.17
C GLY A 105 -1.52 28.76 27.39
N LEU A 106 -2.18 28.39 26.27
CA LEU A 106 -2.96 29.27 25.43
C LEU A 106 -4.45 29.07 25.68
N SER A 107 -5.28 30.08 25.39
CA SER A 107 -6.72 29.86 25.27
C SER A 107 -7.06 29.12 23.98
N THR A 108 -8.23 28.50 23.94
CA THR A 108 -8.73 27.81 22.72
C THR A 108 -8.81 28.77 21.53
N ASP A 109 -9.22 30.02 21.76
CA ASP A 109 -9.33 31.05 20.71
C ASP A 109 -7.95 31.49 20.18
N GLU A 110 -6.93 31.56 21.07
CA GLU A 110 -5.55 31.83 20.64
C GLU A 110 -5.00 30.66 19.80
N ILE A 111 -5.28 29.39 20.16
CA ILE A 111 -4.89 28.24 19.36
C ILE A 111 -5.53 28.29 17.97
N ILE A 112 -6.83 28.54 17.90
CA ILE A 112 -7.57 28.68 16.64
C ILE A 112 -6.99 29.82 15.79
N THR A 113 -6.77 30.99 16.40
CA THR A 113 -6.21 32.15 15.70
C THR A 113 -4.81 31.87 15.17
N LEU A 114 -3.94 31.27 15.95
CA LEU A 114 -2.59 30.90 15.52
C LEU A 114 -2.62 29.87 14.40
N HIS A 115 -3.47 28.84 14.52
CA HIS A 115 -3.55 27.79 13.52
C HIS A 115 -4.17 28.29 12.20
N SER A 116 -5.25 29.05 12.24
CA SER A 116 -5.91 29.57 11.03
C SER A 116 -5.18 30.77 10.42
N GLY A 117 -4.41 31.52 11.20
CA GLY A 117 -3.62 32.65 10.72
C GLY A 117 -2.31 32.27 10.03
N ALA A 118 -1.89 31.02 10.14
CA ALA A 118 -0.66 30.53 9.51
C ALA A 118 -0.90 30.10 8.06
N THR A 119 0.15 30.20 7.23
CA THR A 119 0.21 29.60 5.89
C THR A 119 1.09 28.35 5.97
N TYR A 120 0.55 27.25 5.51
CA TYR A 120 1.23 25.96 5.51
C TYR A 120 1.70 25.60 4.11
N THR A 121 2.79 24.84 4.00
CA THR A 121 3.24 24.24 2.75
C THR A 121 3.06 22.72 2.82
N VAL A 122 2.46 22.13 1.80
CA VAL A 122 2.36 20.66 1.67
C VAL A 122 3.76 20.11 1.41
N ALA A 123 4.33 19.41 2.38
CA ALA A 123 5.65 18.80 2.25
C ALA A 123 5.60 17.44 1.56
N ALA A 124 4.54 16.69 1.79
CA ALA A 124 4.32 15.37 1.22
C ALA A 124 2.84 15.00 1.29
N VAL A 125 2.43 14.08 0.44
CA VAL A 125 1.12 13.40 0.51
C VAL A 125 1.38 11.92 0.73
N GLY A 126 0.80 11.31 1.79
CA GLY A 126 1.11 9.92 2.13
C GLY A 126 0.39 9.46 3.39
N PHE A 127 0.76 8.33 3.98
CA PHE A 127 0.06 7.68 5.08
C PHE A 127 -1.30 7.08 4.68
N SER A 128 -2.17 7.85 4.04
CA SER A 128 -3.40 7.40 3.38
C SER A 128 -3.65 8.27 2.14
N PRO A 129 -4.47 7.82 1.18
CA PRO A 129 -4.76 8.57 -0.03
C PRO A 129 -5.20 10.01 0.27
N GLY A 130 -4.46 10.98 -0.27
CA GLY A 130 -4.74 12.40 -0.09
C GLY A 130 -4.40 13.00 1.28
N PHE A 131 -3.73 12.28 2.20
CA PHE A 131 -3.32 12.85 3.50
C PHE A 131 -2.14 13.81 3.32
N PRO A 132 -2.32 15.12 3.57
CA PRO A 132 -1.25 16.09 3.45
C PRO A 132 -0.44 16.20 4.75
N TYR A 133 0.87 16.14 4.65
CA TYR A 133 1.77 16.57 5.69
C TYR A 133 2.13 18.03 5.47
N LEU A 134 1.74 18.90 6.40
CA LEU A 134 1.84 20.35 6.31
C LEU A 134 2.95 20.89 7.22
N LEU A 135 3.88 21.66 6.64
CA LEU A 135 4.89 22.43 7.35
C LEU A 135 4.41 23.87 7.54
N GLY A 136 4.94 24.56 8.57
CA GLY A 136 4.56 25.94 8.87
C GLY A 136 3.71 26.08 10.13
N LEU A 137 3.62 25.03 10.95
CA LEU A 137 2.94 25.10 12.25
C LEU A 137 3.65 26.13 13.16
N PRO A 138 2.93 27.12 13.73
CA PRO A 138 3.50 28.09 14.66
C PRO A 138 4.21 27.42 15.85
N GLU A 139 5.37 27.92 16.25
CA GLU A 139 6.17 27.34 17.36
C GLU A 139 5.40 27.18 18.66
N ARG A 140 4.49 28.11 18.98
CA ARG A 140 3.63 28.05 20.17
C ARG A 140 2.64 26.87 20.17
N LEU A 141 2.44 26.21 19.01
CA LEU A 141 1.59 25.03 18.84
C LEU A 141 2.38 23.73 18.74
N LEU A 142 3.68 23.73 18.98
CA LEU A 142 4.52 22.54 18.97
C LEU A 142 4.18 21.62 20.14
N VAL A 143 3.56 20.48 19.86
CA VAL A 143 3.19 19.48 20.85
C VAL A 143 3.62 18.09 20.38
N PRO A 144 4.08 17.19 21.27
CA PRO A 144 4.41 15.83 20.90
C PRO A 144 3.14 15.07 20.47
N ARG A 145 3.31 13.93 19.79
CA ARG A 145 2.20 13.01 19.51
C ARG A 145 1.57 12.52 20.82
N ARG A 146 0.29 12.17 20.77
CA ARG A 146 -0.42 11.56 21.89
C ARG A 146 0.27 10.25 22.31
N LYS A 147 0.37 10.03 23.61
CA LYS A 147 0.96 8.79 24.16
C LYS A 147 0.16 7.54 23.75
N THR A 148 -1.16 7.68 23.67
CA THR A 148 -2.06 6.61 23.25
C THR A 148 -2.78 7.05 21.95
N PRO A 149 -2.45 6.45 20.81
CA PRO A 149 -3.15 6.72 19.55
C PRO A 149 -4.63 6.31 19.62
N ARG A 150 -5.50 7.03 18.91
CA ARG A 150 -6.89 6.62 18.69
C ARG A 150 -6.95 5.47 17.71
N LEU A 151 -7.88 4.54 17.91
CA LEU A 151 -8.17 3.45 16.98
C LEU A 151 -8.87 3.97 15.71
N ALA A 152 -9.67 5.04 15.85
CA ALA A 152 -10.39 5.68 14.74
C ALA A 152 -10.40 7.20 14.93
N VAL A 153 -9.69 7.91 14.06
CA VAL A 153 -9.79 9.35 13.85
C VAL A 153 -10.77 9.55 12.70
N PRO A 154 -11.85 10.33 12.88
CA PRO A 154 -12.85 10.51 11.82
C PRO A 154 -12.28 11.21 10.58
N ALA A 155 -12.83 10.90 9.39
CA ALA A 155 -12.51 11.59 8.15
C ALA A 155 -12.76 13.12 8.28
N GLY A 156 -11.95 13.91 7.60
CA GLY A 156 -11.96 15.37 7.65
C GLY A 156 -11.27 15.98 8.88
N SER A 157 -10.82 15.18 9.87
CA SER A 157 -10.18 15.72 11.07
C SER A 157 -8.90 16.47 10.75
N VAL A 158 -8.84 17.73 11.21
CA VAL A 158 -7.66 18.62 11.15
C VAL A 158 -6.89 18.46 12.44
N ALA A 159 -5.59 18.18 12.33
CA ALA A 159 -4.80 17.76 13.47
C ALA A 159 -3.36 18.28 13.43
N ILE A 160 -2.73 18.35 14.62
CA ILE A 160 -1.32 18.74 14.78
C ILE A 160 -0.54 17.73 15.62
N ALA A 161 0.74 17.56 15.34
CA ALA A 161 1.71 16.84 16.16
C ALA A 161 3.14 17.06 15.68
N GLY A 162 4.10 17.14 16.58
CA GLY A 162 5.54 17.12 16.25
C GLY A 162 5.98 18.19 15.26
N GLY A 163 5.40 19.39 15.30
CA GLY A 163 5.72 20.49 14.38
C GLY A 163 5.04 20.42 13.03
N GLN A 164 4.04 19.57 12.86
CA GLN A 164 3.30 19.35 11.63
C GLN A 164 1.80 19.56 11.85
N ALA A 165 1.10 20.00 10.80
CA ALA A 165 -0.34 19.91 10.69
C ALA A 165 -0.70 18.90 9.59
N GLY A 166 -1.95 18.42 9.60
CA GLY A 166 -2.45 17.49 8.58
C GLY A 166 -3.95 17.33 8.66
N ILE A 167 -4.52 16.69 7.63
CA ILE A 167 -5.96 16.45 7.54
C ILE A 167 -6.17 14.97 7.20
N TYR A 168 -6.98 14.28 7.98
CA TYR A 168 -7.29 12.86 7.75
C TYR A 168 -8.36 12.72 6.67
N PRO A 169 -8.03 12.22 5.45
CA PRO A 169 -9.03 12.08 4.38
C PRO A 169 -10.07 11.01 4.68
N PHE A 170 -9.64 9.94 5.37
CA PHE A 170 -10.45 8.78 5.71
C PHE A 170 -10.38 8.49 7.20
N THR A 171 -11.40 7.79 7.72
CA THR A 171 -11.36 7.29 9.09
C THR A 171 -10.21 6.29 9.24
N SER A 172 -9.27 6.59 10.14
CA SER A 172 -8.06 5.78 10.32
C SER A 172 -7.49 5.90 11.74
N PRO A 173 -6.67 4.95 12.21
CA PRO A 173 -5.94 5.12 13.46
C PRO A 173 -5.01 6.33 13.40
N GLY A 174 -4.86 7.06 14.53
CA GLY A 174 -3.98 8.21 14.57
C GLY A 174 -3.66 8.72 15.97
N GLY A 175 -2.45 9.28 16.13
CA GLY A 175 -1.95 9.80 17.40
C GLY A 175 -1.74 11.32 17.40
N TRP A 176 -2.38 12.07 16.50
CA TRP A 176 -2.30 13.52 16.45
C TRP A 176 -3.43 14.16 17.25
N HIS A 177 -3.22 15.39 17.70
CA HIS A 177 -4.22 16.16 18.43
C HIS A 177 -5.21 16.81 17.47
N LEU A 178 -6.49 16.54 17.65
CA LEU A 178 -7.57 17.00 16.79
C LEU A 178 -8.05 18.38 17.20
N LEU A 179 -7.95 19.35 16.27
CA LEU A 179 -8.35 20.75 16.45
C LEU A 179 -9.76 21.03 15.95
N GLY A 180 -10.16 20.36 14.87
CA GLY A 180 -11.41 20.60 14.17
C GLY A 180 -11.62 19.60 13.05
N ARG A 181 -12.61 19.89 12.20
CA ARG A 181 -12.95 19.05 11.05
C ARG A 181 -13.30 19.91 9.83
N THR A 182 -12.93 19.42 8.66
CA THR A 182 -13.34 19.96 7.36
C THR A 182 -14.32 19.02 6.65
N CYS A 183 -15.19 19.59 5.81
CA CYS A 183 -16.06 18.85 4.89
C CYS A 183 -15.42 18.66 3.50
N VAL A 184 -14.22 19.20 3.28
CA VAL A 184 -13.54 19.14 1.98
C VAL A 184 -13.14 17.70 1.67
N CYS A 185 -13.50 17.21 0.48
CA CYS A 185 -13.04 15.94 -0.05
C CYS A 185 -11.57 16.09 -0.48
N LEU A 186 -10.66 15.43 0.25
CA LEU A 186 -9.21 15.51 -0.02
C LEU A 186 -8.73 14.50 -1.05
N PHE A 187 -9.55 13.53 -1.36
CA PHE A 187 -9.20 12.46 -2.29
C PHE A 187 -10.43 11.95 -3.04
N ASP A 188 -10.37 11.99 -4.36
CA ASP A 188 -11.39 11.43 -5.25
C ASP A 188 -10.68 10.58 -6.33
N PRO A 189 -10.81 9.23 -6.28
CA PRO A 189 -10.14 8.32 -7.21
C PRO A 189 -10.68 8.40 -8.64
N SER A 190 -11.78 9.11 -8.88
CA SER A 190 -12.35 9.31 -10.23
C SER A 190 -11.67 10.44 -11.00
N LEU A 191 -10.90 11.28 -10.33
CA LEU A 191 -10.22 12.43 -10.92
C LEU A 191 -8.83 12.06 -11.48
N PRO A 192 -8.38 12.72 -12.56
CA PRO A 192 -7.02 12.54 -13.08
C PRO A 192 -5.92 12.88 -12.07
N ARG A 193 -6.21 13.84 -11.15
CA ARG A 193 -5.40 14.15 -9.97
C ARG A 193 -6.23 13.79 -8.74
N PRO A 194 -6.07 12.59 -8.19
CA PRO A 194 -6.98 12.08 -7.16
C PRO A 194 -6.85 12.79 -5.81
N ALA A 195 -5.65 13.25 -5.44
CA ALA A 195 -5.42 14.03 -4.23
C ALA A 195 -5.62 15.52 -4.51
N LEU A 196 -6.46 16.18 -3.71
CA LEU A 196 -6.75 17.62 -3.82
C LEU A 196 -5.49 18.47 -3.62
N LEU A 197 -4.66 18.07 -2.64
CA LEU A 197 -3.45 18.79 -2.27
C LEU A 197 -2.22 18.04 -2.82
N GLN A 198 -1.30 18.81 -3.39
CA GLN A 198 -0.04 18.28 -3.95
C GLN A 198 1.16 18.85 -3.18
N PRO A 199 2.30 18.14 -3.12
CA PRO A 199 3.52 18.69 -2.56
C PRO A 199 3.89 20.02 -3.21
N GLY A 200 4.16 21.05 -2.37
CA GLY A 200 4.41 22.41 -2.80
C GLY A 200 3.20 23.35 -2.73
N ASP A 201 1.96 22.84 -2.63
CA ASP A 201 0.77 23.68 -2.45
C ASP A 201 0.83 24.42 -1.11
N ARG A 202 0.22 25.60 -1.10
CA ARG A 202 0.07 26.45 0.09
C ARG A 202 -1.35 26.33 0.63
N VAL A 203 -1.45 25.99 1.90
CA VAL A 203 -2.75 25.78 2.58
C VAL A 203 -2.95 26.83 3.65
N ARG A 204 -4.15 27.43 3.68
CA ARG A 204 -4.62 28.27 4.76
C ARG A 204 -5.95 27.73 5.30
N PHE A 205 -6.02 27.55 6.61
CA PHE A 205 -7.26 27.14 7.26
C PHE A 205 -8.15 28.34 7.54
N VAL A 206 -9.44 28.20 7.24
CA VAL A 206 -10.45 29.25 7.46
C VAL A 206 -11.47 28.73 8.46
N SER A 207 -11.62 29.44 9.59
CA SER A 207 -12.63 29.07 10.60
C SER A 207 -14.04 29.31 10.07
N VAL A 208 -14.92 28.30 10.22
CA VAL A 208 -16.34 28.39 9.81
C VAL A 208 -17.25 28.00 10.99
N GLU A 209 -18.46 28.57 10.99
CA GLU A 209 -19.44 28.36 12.07
C GLU A 209 -20.33 27.12 11.86
N LYS A 210 -20.39 26.58 10.65
CA LYS A 210 -21.22 25.41 10.32
C LYS A 210 -20.39 24.32 9.68
N TYR A 211 -20.61 23.08 10.14
CA TYR A 211 -20.08 21.87 9.51
C TYR A 211 -21.15 21.27 8.59
N GLU A 212 -20.83 21.13 7.30
CA GLU A 212 -21.68 20.47 6.32
C GLU A 212 -21.07 19.08 6.04
N SER A 213 -21.81 18.02 6.41
CA SER A 213 -21.33 16.65 6.18
C SER A 213 -21.24 16.36 4.68
N PRO A 214 -20.12 15.75 4.19
CA PRO A 214 -20.03 15.33 2.80
C PRO A 214 -21.13 14.30 2.48
N SER A 215 -21.70 14.38 1.27
CA SER A 215 -22.64 13.37 0.77
C SER A 215 -21.86 12.08 0.45
N GLU A 216 -22.30 10.96 1.03
CA GLU A 216 -21.77 9.65 0.64
C GLU A 216 -22.27 9.30 -0.75
N ILE A 217 -21.36 9.17 -1.72
CA ILE A 217 -21.67 8.70 -3.07
C ILE A 217 -21.17 7.25 -3.17
N SER A 218 -22.07 6.30 -3.03
CA SER A 218 -21.79 4.92 -3.39
C SER A 218 -22.23 4.69 -4.85
N PRO A 219 -21.34 4.25 -5.74
CA PRO A 219 -21.74 3.95 -7.11
C PRO A 219 -22.77 2.80 -7.10
N PRO A 220 -23.85 2.89 -7.91
CA PRO A 220 -24.85 1.83 -7.99
C PRO A 220 -24.23 0.57 -8.59
N ILE A 221 -24.51 -0.57 -7.98
CA ILE A 221 -24.18 -1.89 -8.53
C ILE A 221 -25.30 -2.26 -9.51
N HIS A 222 -24.98 -2.35 -10.79
CA HIS A 222 -25.92 -2.72 -11.84
C HIS A 222 -26.06 -4.24 -11.95
N PRO A 223 -27.28 -4.76 -12.26
CA PRO A 223 -27.44 -6.17 -12.58
C PRO A 223 -26.61 -6.53 -13.82
N PRO A 224 -26.02 -7.74 -13.87
CA PRO A 224 -25.19 -8.17 -14.99
C PRO A 224 -26.00 -8.29 -16.28
N ALA A 225 -25.42 -7.85 -17.40
CA ALA A 225 -26.03 -7.92 -18.73
C ALA A 225 -25.36 -8.98 -19.64
N GLY A 226 -24.21 -9.52 -19.24
CA GLY A 226 -23.39 -10.43 -20.05
C GLY A 226 -23.22 -11.81 -19.42
N ARG A 227 -22.00 -12.33 -19.47
CA ARG A 227 -21.59 -13.57 -18.81
C ARG A 227 -21.31 -13.28 -17.34
N TRP A 228 -21.87 -14.04 -16.42
CA TRP A 228 -21.78 -13.73 -15.00
C TRP A 228 -21.90 -14.96 -14.09
N PHE A 229 -21.50 -14.76 -12.84
CA PHE A 229 -21.77 -15.68 -11.74
C PHE A 229 -22.34 -14.93 -10.54
N GLU A 230 -23.04 -15.67 -9.69
CA GLU A 230 -23.63 -15.22 -8.43
C GLU A 230 -22.84 -15.79 -7.25
N VAL A 231 -22.62 -14.96 -6.25
CA VAL A 231 -22.00 -15.35 -4.98
C VAL A 231 -23.06 -15.92 -4.06
N ILE A 232 -23.09 -17.24 -3.90
CA ILE A 232 -24.03 -17.92 -2.98
C ILE A 232 -23.51 -17.78 -1.53
N GLN A 233 -22.21 -17.99 -1.34
CA GLN A 233 -21.50 -17.74 -0.07
C GLN A 233 -20.18 -17.05 -0.37
N PRO A 234 -19.84 -15.95 0.34
CA PRO A 234 -18.65 -15.18 0.01
C PRO A 234 -17.34 -15.79 0.54
N GLY A 235 -17.39 -16.80 1.39
CA GLY A 235 -16.25 -17.26 2.16
C GLY A 235 -15.91 -16.30 3.31
N SER A 236 -14.71 -16.43 3.87
CA SER A 236 -14.27 -15.59 5.00
C SER A 236 -13.92 -14.16 4.56
N LEU A 237 -13.18 -14.05 3.47
CA LEU A 237 -12.84 -12.77 2.84
C LEU A 237 -12.50 -13.03 1.38
N THR A 238 -13.33 -12.51 0.49
CA THR A 238 -13.11 -12.58 -0.96
C THR A 238 -13.24 -11.17 -1.56
N THR A 239 -12.21 -10.74 -2.29
CA THR A 239 -12.16 -9.42 -2.94
C THR A 239 -11.73 -9.55 -4.39
N VAL A 240 -12.15 -8.59 -5.22
CA VAL A 240 -11.61 -8.46 -6.58
C VAL A 240 -10.22 -7.82 -6.48
N GLN A 241 -9.22 -8.45 -7.08
CA GLN A 241 -7.84 -7.96 -7.14
C GLN A 241 -7.25 -8.18 -8.53
N ASP A 242 -6.33 -7.30 -8.90
CA ASP A 242 -5.45 -7.42 -10.05
C ASP A 242 -3.98 -7.28 -9.61
N LEU A 243 -3.09 -6.79 -10.44
CA LEU A 243 -1.70 -6.51 -10.07
C LEU A 243 -1.54 -5.20 -9.28
N GLY A 244 -2.64 -4.48 -9.01
CA GLY A 244 -2.66 -3.23 -8.26
C GLY A 244 -2.49 -2.00 -9.14
N ARG A 245 -2.34 -0.83 -8.50
CA ARG A 245 -2.27 0.52 -9.10
C ARG A 245 -0.93 1.19 -8.85
N PRO A 246 0.15 0.70 -9.46
CA PRO A 246 1.45 1.37 -9.35
C PRO A 246 1.37 2.77 -9.97
N GLY A 247 2.20 3.70 -9.48
CA GLY A 247 2.25 5.05 -10.03
C GLY A 247 1.32 6.06 -9.35
N SER A 248 0.63 5.68 -8.27
CA SER A 248 -0.23 6.58 -7.50
C SER A 248 0.24 6.78 -6.04
N GLU A 249 1.41 6.25 -5.68
CA GLU A 249 1.96 6.32 -4.33
C GLU A 249 2.33 7.76 -3.92
N SER A 250 2.71 8.60 -4.87
CA SER A 250 2.95 10.03 -4.69
C SER A 250 1.71 10.81 -4.22
N SER A 251 0.50 10.28 -4.48
CA SER A 251 -0.78 10.78 -3.96
C SER A 251 -1.22 10.09 -2.67
N GLY A 252 -0.34 9.30 -2.03
CA GLY A 252 -0.64 8.53 -0.83
C GLY A 252 -1.44 7.25 -1.07
N VAL A 253 -1.71 6.90 -2.32
CA VAL A 253 -2.47 5.71 -2.69
C VAL A 253 -1.58 4.47 -2.59
N THR A 254 -2.05 3.47 -1.87
CA THR A 254 -1.34 2.19 -1.78
C THR A 254 -1.37 1.49 -3.14
N PRO A 255 -0.31 0.80 -3.56
CA PRO A 255 -0.36 0.02 -4.80
C PRO A 255 -1.48 -1.02 -4.79
N GLY A 256 -1.77 -1.65 -3.65
CA GLY A 256 -2.82 -2.67 -3.54
C GLY A 256 -2.54 -3.90 -4.39
N GLY A 257 -3.59 -4.48 -4.96
CA GLY A 257 -3.51 -5.68 -5.76
C GLY A 257 -3.42 -6.96 -4.94
N ALA A 258 -3.27 -8.08 -5.62
CA ALA A 258 -3.18 -9.38 -4.97
C ALA A 258 -1.94 -9.46 -4.05
N MET A 259 -2.15 -9.97 -2.84
CA MET A 259 -1.08 -10.26 -1.88
C MET A 259 -0.08 -11.29 -2.42
N ASP A 260 -0.59 -12.27 -3.15
CA ASP A 260 0.20 -13.24 -3.92
C ASP A 260 0.08 -12.95 -5.42
N ARG A 261 0.92 -12.03 -5.89
CA ARG A 261 0.96 -11.65 -7.32
C ARG A 261 1.30 -12.83 -8.23
N GLN A 262 2.10 -13.79 -7.75
CA GLN A 262 2.44 -15.00 -8.53
C GLN A 262 1.21 -15.89 -8.70
N ALA A 263 0.42 -16.09 -7.65
CA ALA A 263 -0.81 -16.87 -7.74
C ALA A 263 -1.85 -16.22 -8.66
N LEU A 264 -1.98 -14.88 -8.64
CA LEU A 264 -2.85 -14.14 -9.55
C LEU A 264 -2.43 -14.36 -11.01
N ARG A 265 -1.14 -14.12 -11.33
CA ARG A 265 -0.57 -14.29 -12.67
C ARG A 265 -0.77 -15.72 -13.18
N LEU A 266 -0.47 -16.71 -12.31
CA LEU A 266 -0.65 -18.12 -12.64
C LEU A 266 -2.11 -18.45 -12.94
N ALA A 267 -3.05 -18.05 -12.05
CA ALA A 267 -4.46 -18.30 -12.24
C ALA A 267 -4.98 -17.75 -13.58
N ASN A 268 -4.57 -16.52 -13.92
CA ASN A 268 -4.96 -15.86 -15.16
C ASN A 268 -4.40 -16.57 -16.39
N LEU A 269 -3.12 -16.92 -16.42
CA LEU A 269 -2.50 -17.64 -17.53
C LEU A 269 -3.18 -19.00 -17.76
N LEU A 270 -3.54 -19.72 -16.70
CA LEU A 270 -4.20 -21.02 -16.77
C LEU A 270 -5.58 -20.97 -17.44
N VAL A 271 -6.28 -19.85 -17.36
CA VAL A 271 -7.60 -19.66 -18.01
C VAL A 271 -7.52 -18.89 -19.33
N GLY A 272 -6.31 -18.57 -19.81
CA GLY A 272 -6.08 -17.87 -21.07
C GLY A 272 -6.28 -16.36 -21.01
N ASN A 273 -6.22 -15.78 -19.82
CA ASN A 273 -6.24 -14.32 -19.59
C ASN A 273 -4.83 -13.74 -19.73
N GLU A 274 -4.75 -12.41 -19.86
CA GLU A 274 -3.52 -11.68 -19.56
C GLU A 274 -3.20 -11.75 -18.07
N GLU A 275 -1.92 -11.71 -17.69
CA GLU A 275 -1.46 -11.97 -16.32
C GLU A 275 -2.06 -11.04 -15.27
N GLY A 276 -2.35 -9.80 -15.65
CA GLY A 276 -2.89 -8.74 -14.79
C GLY A 276 -4.40 -8.64 -14.75
N GLU A 277 -5.15 -9.50 -15.45
CA GLU A 277 -6.60 -9.43 -15.43
C GLU A 277 -7.17 -9.60 -14.02
N ALA A 278 -8.29 -8.91 -13.76
CA ALA A 278 -8.96 -8.95 -12.48
C ALA A 278 -9.45 -10.37 -12.14
N ALA A 279 -9.18 -10.82 -10.92
CA ALA A 279 -9.55 -12.11 -10.37
C ALA A 279 -10.04 -11.96 -8.92
N LEU A 280 -10.51 -13.06 -8.31
CA LEU A 280 -10.85 -13.06 -6.90
C LEU A 280 -9.64 -13.47 -6.06
N GLU A 281 -9.21 -12.61 -5.15
CA GLU A 281 -8.34 -13.01 -4.04
C GLU A 281 -9.19 -13.54 -2.89
N ILE A 282 -8.87 -14.72 -2.43
CA ILE A 282 -9.54 -15.46 -1.37
C ILE A 282 -8.61 -15.56 -0.17
N CYS A 283 -9.13 -15.33 1.03
CA CYS A 283 -8.41 -15.52 2.28
C CYS A 283 -9.18 -16.46 3.22
N MET A 284 -8.51 -17.43 3.79
CA MET A 284 -8.96 -18.47 4.74
C MET A 284 -9.92 -19.48 4.11
N SER A 285 -11.12 -19.08 3.77
CA SER A 285 -12.16 -19.92 3.17
C SER A 285 -12.71 -19.21 1.93
N GLY A 286 -12.81 -19.93 0.83
CA GLY A 286 -13.27 -19.40 -0.44
C GLY A 286 -14.80 -19.37 -0.59
N PRO A 287 -15.27 -18.75 -1.68
CA PRO A 287 -16.68 -18.60 -1.96
C PRO A 287 -17.31 -19.88 -2.54
N VAL A 288 -18.64 -19.96 -2.42
CA VAL A 288 -19.48 -20.84 -3.25
C VAL A 288 -20.10 -19.96 -4.33
N LEU A 289 -19.84 -20.29 -5.59
CA LEU A 289 -20.27 -19.50 -6.75
C LEU A 289 -21.18 -20.31 -7.66
N LYS A 290 -22.31 -19.71 -8.10
CA LYS A 290 -23.20 -20.26 -9.12
C LYS A 290 -22.94 -19.55 -10.44
N PHE A 291 -22.48 -20.28 -11.43
CA PHE A 291 -22.19 -19.75 -12.77
C PHE A 291 -23.43 -19.79 -13.64
N HIS A 292 -23.85 -18.65 -14.16
CA HIS A 292 -24.97 -18.53 -15.10
C HIS A 292 -24.54 -18.63 -16.57
N SER A 293 -23.23 -18.70 -16.81
CA SER A 293 -22.65 -18.88 -18.14
C SER A 293 -21.52 -19.91 -18.09
N GLU A 294 -21.41 -20.72 -19.13
CA GLU A 294 -20.28 -21.65 -19.24
C GLU A 294 -18.95 -20.89 -19.27
N THR A 295 -17.95 -21.38 -18.53
CA THR A 295 -16.62 -20.76 -18.47
C THR A 295 -15.56 -21.76 -18.06
N ILE A 296 -14.31 -21.28 -17.99
CA ILE A 296 -13.17 -21.97 -17.38
C ILE A 296 -12.68 -21.14 -16.21
N VAL A 297 -12.38 -21.80 -15.11
CA VAL A 297 -11.84 -21.19 -13.90
C VAL A 297 -10.55 -21.87 -13.50
N ALA A 298 -9.67 -21.15 -12.83
CA ALA A 298 -8.49 -21.72 -12.19
C ALA A 298 -8.29 -21.12 -10.80
N LEU A 299 -8.21 -22.00 -9.80
CA LEU A 299 -7.80 -21.62 -8.45
C LEU A 299 -6.30 -21.89 -8.34
N ALA A 300 -5.53 -20.85 -8.04
CA ALA A 300 -4.09 -20.95 -7.88
C ALA A 300 -3.63 -20.41 -6.52
N ASN A 301 -2.66 -21.09 -5.94
CA ASN A 301 -1.84 -20.65 -4.82
C ASN A 301 -0.39 -21.07 -5.05
N SER A 302 0.06 -22.23 -4.55
CA SER A 302 1.34 -22.81 -4.92
C SER A 302 1.26 -23.68 -6.19
N THR A 303 0.06 -24.13 -6.54
CA THR A 303 -0.25 -24.90 -7.75
C THR A 303 -1.56 -24.38 -8.35
N GLY A 304 -1.81 -24.66 -9.61
CA GLY A 304 -3.05 -24.30 -10.27
C GLY A 304 -3.47 -25.33 -11.32
N LYS A 305 -4.77 -25.54 -11.46
CA LYS A 305 -5.36 -26.40 -12.49
C LYS A 305 -6.61 -25.76 -13.07
N PRO A 306 -6.71 -25.61 -14.40
CA PRO A 306 -7.93 -25.12 -15.03
C PRO A 306 -9.07 -26.14 -14.94
N ARG A 307 -10.28 -25.66 -14.76
CA ARG A 307 -11.52 -26.44 -14.72
C ARG A 307 -12.59 -25.80 -15.56
N ARG A 308 -13.27 -26.60 -16.41
CA ARG A 308 -14.48 -26.17 -17.12
C ARG A 308 -15.65 -26.19 -16.16
N VAL A 309 -16.51 -25.17 -16.22
CA VAL A 309 -17.72 -25.00 -15.44
C VAL A 309 -18.88 -24.77 -16.39
N ALA A 310 -19.95 -25.57 -16.25
CA ALA A 310 -21.14 -25.46 -17.09
C ALA A 310 -22.06 -24.30 -16.63
N ALA A 311 -22.91 -23.83 -17.54
CA ALA A 311 -23.97 -22.90 -17.17
C ALA A 311 -24.95 -23.57 -16.19
N GLY A 312 -25.30 -22.87 -15.11
CA GLY A 312 -26.13 -23.37 -14.01
C GLY A 312 -25.37 -24.14 -12.93
N GLU A 313 -24.10 -24.45 -13.13
CA GLU A 313 -23.27 -25.18 -12.16
C GLU A 313 -22.92 -24.33 -10.94
N THR A 314 -23.00 -24.93 -9.76
CA THR A 314 -22.51 -24.34 -8.51
C THR A 314 -21.21 -25.00 -8.12
N VAL A 315 -20.17 -24.17 -7.87
CA VAL A 315 -18.83 -24.62 -7.52
C VAL A 315 -18.46 -24.13 -6.14
N ASP A 316 -18.01 -25.04 -5.30
CA ASP A 316 -17.53 -24.77 -3.93
C ASP A 316 -16.01 -24.64 -3.90
N PHE A 317 -15.52 -23.44 -3.58
CA PHE A 317 -14.10 -23.13 -3.38
C PHE A 317 -13.74 -22.96 -1.90
N SER A 318 -14.59 -23.37 -0.96
CA SER A 318 -14.39 -23.14 0.49
C SER A 318 -13.11 -23.76 1.04
N LYS A 319 -12.64 -24.84 0.42
CA LYS A 319 -11.44 -25.57 0.85
C LYS A 319 -10.21 -25.09 0.09
N LEU A 320 -9.38 -24.29 0.75
CA LEU A 320 -8.08 -23.92 0.23
C LEU A 320 -7.02 -24.95 0.63
N THR A 321 -6.14 -25.28 -0.31
CA THR A 321 -4.94 -26.11 -0.08
C THR A 321 -3.70 -25.29 -0.41
N GLY A 322 -2.60 -25.45 0.33
CA GLY A 322 -1.31 -24.80 0.02
C GLY A 322 -1.13 -23.40 0.60
N GLY A 323 -2.01 -22.92 1.49
CA GLY A 323 -1.85 -21.66 2.20
C GLY A 323 -3.17 -20.98 2.59
N ILE A 324 -3.05 -19.85 3.32
CA ILE A 324 -4.21 -19.07 3.75
C ILE A 324 -4.87 -18.29 2.61
N ARG A 325 -4.15 -18.02 1.51
CA ARG A 325 -4.63 -17.24 0.35
C ARG A 325 -4.53 -18.03 -0.94
N ALA A 326 -5.46 -17.73 -1.85
CA ALA A 326 -5.47 -18.21 -3.21
C ALA A 326 -6.08 -17.15 -4.14
N CYS A 327 -5.78 -17.23 -5.45
CA CYS A 327 -6.41 -16.43 -6.49
C CYS A 327 -7.29 -17.32 -7.37
N LEU A 328 -8.53 -16.91 -7.61
CA LEU A 328 -9.47 -17.58 -8.50
C LEU A 328 -9.71 -16.70 -9.72
N ALA A 329 -9.15 -17.11 -10.86
CA ALA A 329 -9.39 -16.47 -12.14
C ALA A 329 -10.55 -17.12 -12.90
N VAL A 330 -11.28 -16.30 -13.65
CA VAL A 330 -12.33 -16.71 -14.57
C VAL A 330 -11.91 -16.32 -15.98
N ALA A 331 -12.08 -17.21 -16.97
CA ALA A 331 -11.72 -16.93 -18.35
C ALA A 331 -12.45 -15.69 -18.89
N GLY A 332 -11.68 -14.72 -19.37
CA GLY A 332 -12.13 -13.41 -19.83
C GLY A 332 -12.01 -12.28 -18.80
N GLY A 333 -11.50 -12.58 -17.59
CA GLY A 333 -11.30 -11.60 -16.51
C GLY A 333 -12.60 -11.04 -15.93
N LEU A 334 -12.57 -10.58 -14.68
CA LEU A 334 -13.72 -9.96 -14.04
C LEU A 334 -13.93 -8.54 -14.56
N ARG A 335 -15.20 -8.16 -14.78
CA ARG A 335 -15.60 -6.84 -15.25
C ARG A 335 -16.11 -6.00 -14.08
N VAL A 336 -15.25 -5.14 -13.57
CA VAL A 336 -15.54 -4.14 -12.53
C VAL A 336 -15.02 -2.78 -12.96
N PRO A 337 -15.54 -1.67 -12.39
CA PRO A 337 -15.01 -0.35 -12.69
C PRO A 337 -13.52 -0.25 -12.35
N MET A 338 -12.74 0.28 -13.30
CA MET A 338 -11.32 0.58 -13.08
C MET A 338 -11.20 1.91 -12.36
N MET A 339 -10.36 1.96 -11.32
CA MET A 339 -10.03 3.17 -10.58
C MET A 339 -8.51 3.30 -10.47
N LEU A 340 -7.97 4.41 -10.96
CA LEU A 340 -6.52 4.62 -11.06
C LEU A 340 -5.85 3.45 -11.82
N GLU A 341 -6.43 3.10 -12.98
CA GLU A 341 -5.98 2.03 -13.89
C GLU A 341 -5.96 0.62 -13.28
N SER A 342 -6.67 0.38 -12.16
CA SER A 342 -6.72 -0.91 -11.48
C SER A 342 -8.13 -1.30 -11.07
N ALA A 343 -8.40 -2.61 -11.14
CA ALA A 343 -9.59 -3.26 -10.63
C ALA A 343 -9.47 -3.70 -9.16
N ALA A 344 -8.33 -3.44 -8.51
CA ALA A 344 -8.12 -3.90 -7.13
C ALA A 344 -9.01 -3.18 -6.13
N THR A 345 -9.57 -3.94 -5.20
CA THR A 345 -10.30 -3.42 -4.04
C THR A 345 -9.31 -2.86 -3.01
N ASP A 346 -9.53 -1.64 -2.56
CA ASP A 346 -8.93 -1.09 -1.34
C ASP A 346 -10.00 -1.09 -0.25
N LEU A 347 -9.89 -2.05 0.68
CA LEU A 347 -10.87 -2.22 1.75
C LEU A 347 -10.83 -1.10 2.79
N ARG A 348 -9.70 -0.44 2.94
CA ARG A 348 -9.49 0.59 3.96
C ARG A 348 -10.14 1.91 3.57
N THR A 349 -10.02 2.27 2.32
CA THR A 349 -10.56 3.53 1.79
C THR A 349 -11.88 3.36 1.07
N GLY A 350 -12.29 2.11 0.82
CA GLY A 350 -13.61 1.76 0.31
C GLY A 350 -13.80 2.05 -1.18
N PHE A 351 -12.75 1.92 -2.02
CA PHE A 351 -12.88 2.10 -3.47
C PHE A 351 -12.27 0.95 -4.27
N GLY A 352 -12.53 0.93 -5.56
CA GLY A 352 -12.09 -0.12 -6.49
C GLY A 352 -12.85 -1.44 -6.33
N GLY A 353 -12.50 -2.43 -7.12
CA GLY A 353 -13.11 -3.74 -7.10
C GLY A 353 -14.62 -3.72 -7.25
N TYR A 354 -15.28 -4.56 -6.49
CA TYR A 354 -16.75 -4.63 -6.45
C TYR A 354 -17.30 -3.68 -5.38
N GLY A 355 -17.42 -2.40 -5.72
CA GLY A 355 -17.94 -1.36 -4.83
C GLY A 355 -17.07 -1.08 -3.60
N GLY A 356 -15.75 -1.22 -3.69
CA GLY A 356 -14.81 -0.91 -2.60
C GLY A 356 -14.86 -1.84 -1.40
N ARG A 357 -15.47 -3.01 -1.51
CA ARG A 357 -15.74 -3.93 -0.40
C ARG A 357 -15.47 -5.40 -0.74
N ALA A 358 -15.42 -6.23 0.29
CA ALA A 358 -15.48 -7.67 0.12
C ALA A 358 -16.84 -8.10 -0.46
N LEU A 359 -16.85 -9.22 -1.17
CA LEU A 359 -18.05 -9.81 -1.74
C LEU A 359 -19.01 -10.28 -0.63
N ARG A 360 -20.30 -10.26 -0.96
CA ARG A 360 -21.40 -10.70 -0.11
C ARG A 360 -22.28 -11.69 -0.85
N ALA A 361 -23.06 -12.48 -0.12
CA ALA A 361 -24.07 -13.34 -0.74
C ALA A 361 -25.07 -12.49 -1.56
N GLY A 362 -25.40 -12.96 -2.76
CA GLY A 362 -26.25 -12.26 -3.72
C GLY A 362 -25.50 -11.31 -4.66
N ASP A 363 -24.20 -11.08 -4.47
CA ASP A 363 -23.41 -10.28 -5.42
C ASP A 363 -23.29 -11.02 -6.77
N CYS A 364 -23.47 -10.26 -7.86
CA CYS A 364 -23.40 -10.77 -9.22
C CYS A 364 -22.24 -10.11 -9.96
N LEU A 365 -21.27 -10.89 -10.43
CA LEU A 365 -20.09 -10.37 -11.10
C LEU A 365 -20.06 -10.81 -12.56
N GLU A 366 -19.86 -9.84 -13.45
CA GLU A 366 -19.64 -10.10 -14.87
C GLU A 366 -18.20 -10.51 -15.15
N PHE A 367 -18.03 -11.33 -16.21
CA PHE A 367 -16.71 -11.65 -16.76
C PHE A 367 -16.73 -11.62 -18.28
N GLY A 368 -15.59 -11.31 -18.87
CA GLY A 368 -15.44 -11.10 -20.30
C GLY A 368 -15.41 -12.40 -21.12
N GLN A 369 -15.10 -12.25 -22.40
CA GLN A 369 -14.76 -13.38 -23.29
C GLN A 369 -13.27 -13.69 -23.12
N PRO A 370 -12.87 -14.96 -23.12
CA PRO A 370 -11.45 -15.31 -23.07
C PRO A 370 -10.72 -14.78 -24.30
N GLY A 371 -9.59 -14.09 -24.09
CA GLY A 371 -8.75 -13.57 -25.17
C GLY A 371 -8.01 -14.66 -25.92
N ARG A 372 -7.73 -15.79 -25.24
CA ARG A 372 -7.07 -16.97 -25.80
C ARG A 372 -7.89 -18.21 -25.48
N ALA A 373 -7.78 -19.25 -26.32
CA ALA A 373 -8.42 -20.53 -26.00
C ALA A 373 -7.75 -21.13 -24.75
N PRO A 374 -8.49 -21.34 -23.65
CA PRO A 374 -7.89 -21.93 -22.47
C PRO A 374 -7.53 -23.39 -22.70
N VAL A 375 -6.38 -23.82 -22.19
CA VAL A 375 -5.94 -25.21 -22.31
C VAL A 375 -6.52 -26.03 -21.17
N CYS A 376 -7.54 -26.84 -21.45
CA CYS A 376 -8.10 -27.81 -20.54
C CYS A 376 -7.50 -29.19 -20.81
N GLY A 377 -6.64 -29.68 -19.92
CA GLY A 377 -6.01 -31.00 -20.06
C GLY A 377 -5.38 -31.47 -18.75
N GLY A 378 -4.90 -32.67 -18.68
CA GLY A 378 -4.39 -33.34 -17.47
C GLY A 378 -3.06 -32.81 -16.90
N TRP A 379 -2.70 -31.54 -17.17
CA TRP A 379 -1.51 -30.88 -16.70
C TRP A 379 -1.82 -29.88 -15.57
N TYR A 380 -0.84 -29.61 -14.74
CA TYR A 380 -0.88 -28.56 -13.74
C TYR A 380 0.46 -27.83 -13.70
N ALA A 381 0.45 -26.56 -13.35
CA ALA A 381 1.66 -25.83 -13.07
C ALA A 381 2.00 -25.96 -11.58
N GLY A 382 3.16 -26.48 -11.27
CA GLY A 382 3.57 -26.77 -9.89
C GLY A 382 5.02 -26.41 -9.63
N TRP A 383 5.48 -25.23 -10.11
CA TRP A 383 6.86 -24.79 -9.84
C TRP A 383 6.99 -23.88 -8.61
N MET A 384 5.86 -23.33 -8.11
CA MET A 384 5.90 -22.47 -6.94
C MET A 384 6.14 -23.32 -5.69
N GLU A 385 7.08 -22.88 -4.85
CA GLU A 385 7.36 -23.58 -3.59
C GLU A 385 6.09 -23.70 -2.74
N ASN A 386 5.75 -24.92 -2.38
CA ASN A 386 4.73 -25.18 -1.37
C ASN A 386 5.19 -24.60 -0.04
N VAL A 387 4.43 -23.68 0.50
CA VAL A 387 4.65 -23.19 1.86
C VAL A 387 4.34 -24.36 2.81
N LYS A 388 5.39 -25.00 3.33
CA LYS A 388 5.23 -26.05 4.35
C LYS A 388 4.60 -25.42 5.58
N VAL A 389 3.60 -26.07 6.13
CA VAL A 389 3.06 -25.70 7.43
C VAL A 389 4.17 -25.86 8.47
N GLY A 390 4.54 -24.76 9.14
CA GLY A 390 5.49 -24.79 10.25
C GLY A 390 6.56 -23.71 10.21
N GLU A 391 7.43 -23.70 9.22
CA GLU A 391 8.55 -22.74 9.17
C GLU A 391 8.80 -22.24 7.74
N ILE A 392 9.04 -20.93 7.60
CA ILE A 392 9.37 -20.26 6.33
C ILE A 392 10.65 -19.47 6.51
N GLU A 393 11.59 -19.63 5.57
CA GLU A 393 12.73 -18.73 5.44
C GLU A 393 12.40 -17.60 4.45
N LEU A 394 12.56 -16.36 4.92
CA LEU A 394 12.43 -15.14 4.11
C LEU A 394 13.82 -14.50 3.94
N ARG A 395 14.20 -14.26 2.69
CA ARG A 395 15.43 -13.55 2.36
C ARG A 395 15.20 -12.05 2.46
N PHE A 396 16.20 -11.32 2.97
CA PHE A 396 16.08 -9.88 3.15
C PHE A 396 17.37 -9.14 2.79
N LEU A 397 17.20 -7.87 2.40
CA LEU A 397 18.26 -6.87 2.26
C LEU A 397 18.36 -6.07 3.56
N PRO A 398 19.57 -5.61 3.99
CA PRO A 398 19.71 -4.71 5.13
C PRO A 398 18.85 -3.44 4.96
N GLY A 399 18.13 -3.07 6.01
CA GLY A 399 17.27 -1.90 6.01
C GLY A 399 18.05 -0.58 6.08
N ILE A 400 17.43 0.50 5.63
CA ILE A 400 18.02 1.84 5.60
C ILE A 400 18.53 2.25 6.99
N GLN A 401 17.75 1.98 8.04
CA GLN A 401 18.12 2.26 9.43
C GLN A 401 18.68 1.04 10.18
N GLY A 402 19.09 -0.02 9.47
CA GLY A 402 19.68 -1.20 10.10
C GLY A 402 20.82 -0.89 11.08
N HIS A 403 21.60 0.14 10.79
CA HIS A 403 22.70 0.62 11.63
C HIS A 403 22.24 1.37 12.92
N TRP A 404 20.96 1.71 13.04
CA TRP A 404 20.41 2.31 14.27
C TRP A 404 20.12 1.27 15.35
N PHE A 405 19.95 0.00 14.96
CA PHE A 405 19.69 -1.09 15.88
C PHE A 405 20.96 -1.56 16.57
N SER A 406 20.82 -2.00 17.82
CA SER A 406 21.93 -2.59 18.56
C SER A 406 22.48 -3.83 17.82
N GLU A 407 23.76 -4.17 18.04
CA GLU A 407 24.36 -5.37 17.45
C GLU A 407 23.57 -6.63 17.85
N MET A 408 23.13 -6.67 19.11
CA MET A 408 22.29 -7.74 19.62
C MET A 408 20.95 -7.85 18.86
N ALA A 409 20.30 -6.72 18.58
CA ALA A 409 19.05 -6.71 17.82
C ALA A 409 19.26 -7.20 16.37
N ARG A 410 20.32 -6.73 15.69
CA ARG A 410 20.67 -7.20 14.34
C ARG A 410 20.97 -8.70 14.32
N ARG A 411 21.70 -9.20 15.33
CA ARG A 411 21.96 -10.65 15.47
C ARG A 411 20.66 -11.41 15.71
N ARG A 412 19.79 -10.96 16.63
CA ARG A 412 18.48 -11.58 16.91
C ARG A 412 17.61 -11.64 15.66
N PHE A 413 17.61 -10.60 14.84
CA PHE A 413 16.86 -10.58 13.59
C PHE A 413 17.33 -11.66 12.61
N ARG A 414 18.66 -11.84 12.45
CA ARG A 414 19.25 -12.85 11.54
C ARG A 414 19.13 -14.29 12.03
N THR A 415 19.20 -14.52 13.33
CA THR A 415 19.29 -15.88 13.89
C THR A 415 18.07 -16.33 14.67
N GLY A 416 17.17 -15.39 15.00
CA GLY A 416 15.96 -15.67 15.76
C GLY A 416 14.83 -16.22 14.90
N THR A 417 13.85 -16.79 15.57
CA THR A 417 12.58 -17.20 14.98
C THR A 417 11.49 -16.25 15.44
N TYR A 418 10.66 -15.79 14.51
CA TYR A 418 9.51 -14.93 14.74
C TYR A 418 8.24 -15.65 14.32
N GLN A 419 7.12 -15.35 14.99
CA GLN A 419 5.83 -15.96 14.62
C GLN A 419 4.93 -14.92 13.98
N LEU A 420 4.29 -15.29 12.89
CA LEU A 420 3.24 -14.50 12.25
C LEU A 420 2.02 -14.45 13.18
N THR A 421 1.58 -13.24 13.53
CA THR A 421 0.45 -13.06 14.47
C THR A 421 -0.90 -13.00 13.75
N PRO A 422 -2.02 -13.33 14.43
CA PRO A 422 -3.37 -13.14 13.90
C PRO A 422 -3.75 -11.67 13.63
N LEU A 423 -2.97 -10.71 14.15
CA LEU A 423 -3.18 -9.27 13.93
C LEU A 423 -2.62 -8.79 12.57
N SER A 424 -2.13 -9.72 11.76
CA SER A 424 -1.64 -9.45 10.42
C SER A 424 -2.80 -9.22 9.45
N ASP A 425 -2.64 -8.24 8.57
CA ASP A 425 -3.61 -7.85 7.55
C ASP A 425 -2.92 -7.58 6.20
N ARG A 426 -3.63 -6.95 5.26
CA ARG A 426 -3.07 -6.58 3.96
C ARG A 426 -2.09 -5.39 4.02
N MET A 427 -2.08 -4.63 5.12
CA MET A 427 -1.11 -3.54 5.34
C MET A 427 0.24 -4.06 5.80
N GLY A 428 0.23 -5.10 6.67
CA GLY A 428 1.46 -5.60 7.25
C GLY A 428 1.33 -6.91 8.01
N ALA A 429 2.33 -7.74 7.86
CA ALA A 429 2.52 -8.95 8.64
C ALA A 429 3.16 -8.57 9.98
N ARG A 430 2.39 -8.65 11.06
CA ARG A 430 2.84 -8.38 12.42
C ARG A 430 3.47 -9.62 13.02
N LEU A 431 4.68 -9.48 13.52
CA LEU A 431 5.43 -10.59 14.05
C LEU A 431 5.55 -10.49 15.57
N SER A 432 5.68 -11.64 16.23
CA SER A 432 6.04 -11.73 17.63
C SER A 432 7.32 -12.56 17.79
N GLY A 433 8.24 -12.08 18.64
CA GLY A 433 9.53 -12.72 18.86
C GLY A 433 10.43 -11.91 19.79
N SER A 434 11.73 -12.13 19.65
CA SER A 434 12.72 -11.35 20.40
C SER A 434 12.64 -9.87 20.01
N LYS A 435 12.61 -8.99 21.00
CA LYS A 435 12.57 -7.53 20.78
C LYS A 435 13.81 -7.05 20.05
N LEU A 436 13.61 -6.12 19.12
CA LEU A 436 14.63 -5.47 18.32
C LEU A 436 14.79 -4.02 18.80
N GLU A 437 15.82 -3.76 19.58
CA GLU A 437 16.03 -2.49 20.24
C GLU A 437 17.01 -1.60 19.46
N LEU A 438 16.73 -0.30 19.44
CA LEU A 438 17.67 0.68 18.91
C LEU A 438 18.89 0.79 19.84
N ALA A 439 20.06 1.11 19.29
CA ALA A 439 21.28 1.35 20.06
C ALA A 439 21.18 2.61 20.95
N ALA A 440 20.38 3.59 20.53
CA ALA A 440 20.02 4.77 21.30
C ALA A 440 18.64 5.28 20.87
N PRO A 441 17.88 5.95 21.75
CA PRO A 441 16.62 6.57 21.39
C PRO A 441 16.82 7.57 20.23
N ARG A 442 15.99 7.43 19.20
CA ARG A 442 16.01 8.33 18.02
C ARG A 442 14.59 8.54 17.53
N GLU A 443 14.30 9.78 17.15
CA GLU A 443 13.12 10.10 16.38
C GLU A 443 13.42 9.99 14.90
N MET A 444 12.48 9.47 14.15
CA MET A 444 12.59 9.31 12.70
C MET A 444 11.60 10.24 12.01
N VAL A 445 12.11 11.07 11.12
CA VAL A 445 11.26 11.79 10.17
C VAL A 445 10.68 10.77 9.19
N SER A 446 9.37 10.87 8.94
CA SER A 446 8.69 9.95 8.03
C SER A 446 9.33 9.99 6.64
N GLN A 447 9.53 8.83 6.05
CA GLN A 447 10.14 8.66 4.72
C GLN A 447 9.37 7.63 3.89
N PRO A 448 9.56 7.59 2.56
CA PRO A 448 8.94 6.59 1.71
C PRO A 448 9.30 5.17 2.15
N VAL A 449 8.37 4.24 1.94
CA VAL A 449 8.54 2.81 2.26
C VAL A 449 8.15 1.94 1.08
N ALA A 450 8.74 0.75 0.97
CA ALA A 450 8.42 -0.23 -0.07
C ALA A 450 7.70 -1.46 0.51
N CYS A 451 7.05 -2.23 -0.35
CA CYS A 451 6.53 -3.55 0.02
C CYS A 451 7.70 -4.45 0.42
N GLY A 452 7.56 -5.18 1.54
CA GLY A 452 8.65 -5.95 2.12
C GLY A 452 9.50 -5.20 3.15
N SER A 453 9.35 -3.85 3.32
CA SER A 453 10.04 -3.12 4.39
C SER A 453 9.69 -3.70 5.75
N VAL A 454 10.70 -3.98 6.57
CA VAL A 454 10.56 -4.51 7.93
C VAL A 454 10.73 -3.36 8.92
N GLN A 455 9.63 -2.77 9.33
CA GLN A 455 9.59 -1.69 10.31
C GLN A 455 9.57 -2.23 11.74
N VAL A 456 10.20 -1.51 12.65
CA VAL A 456 10.23 -1.85 14.09
C VAL A 456 9.69 -0.68 14.89
N PRO A 457 8.41 -0.75 15.35
CA PRO A 457 7.82 0.20 16.27
C PRO A 457 8.51 0.21 17.65
N PRO A 458 8.15 1.15 18.57
CA PRO A 458 8.77 1.27 19.88
C PRO A 458 8.64 0.03 20.81
N ASP A 459 7.67 -0.85 20.54
CA ASP A 459 7.51 -2.12 21.28
C ASP A 459 8.57 -3.16 20.92
N GLY A 460 9.34 -2.90 19.84
CA GLY A 460 10.41 -3.78 19.35
C GLY A 460 9.94 -4.98 18.53
N GLN A 461 8.65 -5.07 18.19
CA GLN A 461 8.12 -6.17 17.38
C GLN A 461 8.11 -5.79 15.89
N PRO A 462 8.70 -6.62 15.00
CA PRO A 462 8.79 -6.26 13.59
C PRO A 462 7.45 -6.38 12.86
N ILE A 463 7.25 -5.49 11.89
CA ILE A 463 6.11 -5.48 10.97
C ILE A 463 6.65 -5.48 9.55
N ILE A 464 6.32 -6.49 8.74
CA ILE A 464 6.68 -6.53 7.32
C ILE A 464 5.55 -5.85 6.54
N LEU A 465 5.85 -4.76 5.85
CA LEU A 465 4.86 -4.01 5.07
C LEU A 465 4.47 -4.78 3.80
N LEU A 466 3.15 -4.77 3.49
CA LEU A 466 2.55 -5.58 2.43
C LEU A 466 1.81 -4.71 1.39
N ALA A 467 0.90 -5.31 0.63
CA ALA A 467 0.26 -4.68 -0.54
C ALA A 467 -0.49 -3.37 -0.22
N GLU A 468 -1.21 -3.30 0.91
CA GLU A 468 -1.95 -2.10 1.34
C GLU A 468 -1.17 -1.24 2.37
N ARG A 469 0.17 -1.32 2.36
CA ARG A 469 1.02 -0.49 3.22
C ARG A 469 0.83 1.00 2.96
N GLN A 470 1.11 1.81 3.97
CA GLN A 470 1.27 3.25 3.76
C GLN A 470 2.42 3.54 2.78
N THR A 471 2.35 4.66 2.07
CA THR A 471 3.40 5.09 1.14
C THR A 471 4.58 5.77 1.85
N ILE A 472 4.30 6.39 3.01
CA ILE A 472 5.27 7.06 3.88
C ILE A 472 5.12 6.53 5.30
N GLY A 473 6.23 6.20 5.96
CA GLY A 473 6.25 5.67 7.32
C GLY A 473 7.34 6.26 8.19
N GLY A 474 7.10 6.28 9.51
CA GLY A 474 7.98 6.90 10.50
C GLY A 474 8.63 5.93 11.48
N TYR A 475 8.68 4.63 11.19
CA TYR A 475 9.39 3.65 12.00
C TYR A 475 10.69 3.19 11.35
N PRO A 476 11.77 2.98 12.13
CA PRO A 476 13.04 2.49 11.61
C PRO A 476 12.89 1.14 10.90
N GLN A 477 13.59 1.00 9.79
CA GLN A 477 13.57 -0.20 8.95
C GLN A 477 14.85 -1.02 9.20
N ILE A 478 14.71 -2.24 9.75
CA ILE A 478 15.84 -3.14 10.01
C ILE A 478 16.23 -3.96 8.78
N GLY A 479 15.27 -4.22 7.88
CA GLY A 479 15.46 -5.00 6.66
C GLY A 479 14.37 -4.76 5.62
N HIS A 480 14.53 -5.39 4.46
CA HIS A 480 13.54 -5.46 3.39
C HIS A 480 13.45 -6.88 2.87
N ILE A 481 12.30 -7.52 2.97
CA ILE A 481 12.06 -8.83 2.36
C ILE A 481 12.10 -8.66 0.85
N ILE A 482 12.86 -9.51 0.15
CA ILE A 482 12.94 -9.46 -1.31
C ILE A 482 11.59 -9.82 -1.96
N SER A 483 11.30 -9.22 -3.10
CA SER A 483 10.00 -9.39 -3.79
C SER A 483 9.70 -10.85 -4.15
N ALA A 484 10.73 -11.65 -4.45
CA ALA A 484 10.58 -13.07 -4.75
C ALA A 484 10.08 -13.93 -3.58
N ASP A 485 10.19 -13.45 -2.32
CA ASP A 485 9.75 -14.18 -1.13
C ASP A 485 8.42 -13.68 -0.56
N LEU A 486 7.91 -12.54 -1.00
CA LEU A 486 6.61 -12.00 -0.54
C LEU A 486 5.44 -12.96 -0.76
N PRO A 487 5.35 -13.73 -1.87
CA PRO A 487 4.31 -14.73 -2.06
C PRO A 487 4.30 -15.84 -1.00
N LYS A 488 5.48 -16.23 -0.47
CA LYS A 488 5.56 -17.20 0.63
C LYS A 488 4.86 -16.67 1.88
N LEU A 489 5.12 -15.40 2.21
CA LEU A 489 4.50 -14.71 3.34
C LEU A 489 3.00 -14.52 3.13
N ALA A 490 2.57 -14.18 1.91
CA ALA A 490 1.16 -14.02 1.57
C ALA A 490 0.35 -15.30 1.81
N ARG A 491 0.95 -16.48 1.64
CA ARG A 491 0.32 -17.80 1.84
C ARG A 491 0.44 -18.33 3.27
N ALA A 492 1.24 -17.68 4.13
CA ALA A 492 1.51 -18.14 5.49
C ALA A 492 0.27 -18.01 6.40
N TRP A 493 0.03 -19.02 7.22
CA TRP A 493 -0.98 -18.99 8.27
C TRP A 493 -0.47 -18.25 9.51
N PRO A 494 -1.35 -17.58 10.29
CA PRO A 494 -1.00 -17.14 11.63
C PRO A 494 -0.42 -18.30 12.46
N GLY A 495 0.65 -18.03 13.24
CA GLY A 495 1.41 -19.04 13.95
C GLY A 495 2.57 -19.66 13.16
N THR A 496 2.68 -19.37 11.84
CA THR A 496 3.85 -19.82 11.06
C THR A 496 5.13 -19.16 11.62
N ALA A 497 6.16 -19.99 11.81
CA ALA A 497 7.49 -19.55 12.21
C ALA A 497 8.24 -18.95 11.02
N LEU A 498 8.83 -17.79 11.21
CA LEU A 498 9.59 -17.08 10.18
C LEU A 498 11.05 -16.96 10.61
N ARG A 499 11.96 -17.27 9.70
CA ARG A 499 13.40 -17.00 9.83
C ARG A 499 13.86 -16.07 8.71
N PHE A 500 14.89 -15.31 8.99
CA PHE A 500 15.40 -14.30 8.07
C PHE A 500 16.82 -14.64 7.63
N ARG A 501 17.06 -14.64 6.31
CA ARG A 501 18.37 -14.83 5.72
C ARG A 501 18.79 -13.60 4.92
N GLU A 502 19.89 -13.00 5.33
CA GLU A 502 20.46 -11.84 4.60
C GLU A 502 21.00 -12.26 3.23
N VAL A 503 20.73 -11.47 2.22
CA VAL A 503 21.20 -11.65 0.84
C VAL A 503 21.73 -10.32 0.30
N THR A 504 22.53 -10.38 -0.76
CA THR A 504 22.96 -9.19 -1.50
C THR A 504 21.88 -8.72 -2.46
N LEU A 505 21.97 -7.46 -2.87
CA LEU A 505 21.05 -6.88 -3.86
C LEU A 505 21.10 -7.64 -5.19
N ASP A 506 22.31 -8.03 -5.65
CA ASP A 506 22.48 -8.83 -6.88
C ASP A 506 21.80 -10.20 -6.78
N GLN A 507 21.85 -10.84 -5.61
CA GLN A 507 21.13 -12.10 -5.37
C GLN A 507 19.62 -11.91 -5.41
N ALA A 508 19.10 -10.81 -4.84
CA ALA A 508 17.68 -10.49 -4.88
C ALA A 508 17.21 -10.27 -6.33
N TRP A 509 17.94 -9.51 -7.12
CA TRP A 509 17.64 -9.27 -8.52
C TRP A 509 17.78 -10.52 -9.39
N HIS A 510 18.76 -11.37 -9.13
CA HIS A 510 18.89 -12.66 -9.82
C HIS A 510 17.63 -13.53 -9.61
N LEU A 511 17.14 -13.61 -8.38
CA LEU A 511 15.94 -14.38 -8.05
C LEU A 511 14.67 -13.78 -8.68
N ARG A 512 14.58 -12.46 -8.75
CA ARG A 512 13.48 -11.79 -9.43
C ARG A 512 13.49 -12.09 -10.94
N ARG A 513 14.65 -12.01 -11.61
CA ARG A 513 14.79 -12.39 -13.01
C ARG A 513 14.44 -13.86 -13.27
N GLN A 514 14.89 -14.76 -12.39
CA GLN A 514 14.54 -16.16 -12.50
C GLN A 514 13.03 -16.38 -12.44
N MET A 515 12.34 -15.72 -11.53
CA MET A 515 10.88 -15.77 -11.43
C MET A 515 10.20 -15.28 -12.72
N GLU A 516 10.64 -14.15 -13.30
CA GLU A 516 10.09 -13.66 -14.56
C GLU A 516 10.37 -14.62 -15.72
N GLN A 517 11.50 -15.25 -15.75
CA GLN A 517 11.85 -16.28 -16.73
C GLN A 517 10.97 -17.52 -16.63
N ASP A 518 10.63 -17.95 -15.40
CA ASP A 518 9.70 -19.04 -15.17
C ASP A 518 8.32 -18.73 -15.73
N PHE A 519 7.84 -17.50 -15.56
CA PHE A 519 6.58 -17.03 -16.17
C PHE A 519 6.67 -16.96 -17.69
N ALA A 520 7.79 -16.52 -18.25
CA ALA A 520 8.02 -16.52 -19.70
C ALA A 520 7.98 -17.95 -20.29
N TRP A 521 8.59 -18.90 -19.63
CA TRP A 521 8.54 -20.32 -20.04
C TRP A 521 7.12 -20.88 -19.95
N LEU A 522 6.37 -20.53 -18.90
CA LEU A 522 4.97 -20.92 -18.79
C LEU A 522 4.13 -20.38 -19.96
N ARG A 523 4.26 -19.09 -20.28
CA ARG A 523 3.57 -18.49 -21.44
C ARG A 523 3.88 -19.25 -22.75
N THR A 524 5.17 -19.49 -23.01
CA THR A 524 5.61 -20.24 -24.19
C THR A 524 5.04 -21.65 -24.20
N GLY A 525 5.08 -22.36 -23.05
CA GLY A 525 4.50 -23.70 -22.93
C GLY A 525 3.00 -23.72 -23.20
N LEU A 526 2.25 -22.74 -22.69
CA LEU A 526 0.82 -22.58 -22.94
C LEU A 526 0.50 -22.26 -24.41
N GLU A 527 1.37 -21.57 -25.11
CA GLU A 527 1.24 -21.31 -26.56
C GLU A 527 1.48 -22.56 -27.40
N LEU A 528 2.38 -23.41 -26.99
CA LEU A 528 2.70 -24.66 -27.69
C LEU A 528 1.64 -25.77 -27.48
N LEU A 529 0.79 -25.65 -26.46
CA LEU A 529 -0.30 -26.59 -26.19
C LEU A 529 -1.58 -26.31 -27.00
N LYS A 530 -1.57 -25.27 -27.83
CA LYS A 530 -2.66 -24.95 -28.79
C LYS A 530 -2.52 -25.79 -30.05
#